data_8aaec317555d3acc656ddc253a74a927
#
_entry.id   8aaec317555d3acc656ddc253a74a927
#
_cell.length_a   1.000
_cell.length_b   1.000
_cell.length_c   1.000
_cell.angle_alpha   90.00
_cell.angle_beta   90.00
_cell.angle_gamma   90.00
#
_symmetry.space_group_name_H-M   'P 1'
#
loop_
_entity.id
_entity.type
_entity.pdbx_description
1 polymer ?
#
loop_
_entity_poly.entity_id
_entity_poly.type
_entity_poly.pdbx_seq_one_letter_code
_entity_poly.pdbx_strand_id
1 'polypeptide(L)'
;FSVNDVMAIGAAAALRSEGLRIPRDAAIAGFDDIETLRDFRPALSTVRLPLEDIGRLATRATQRRLAGDDGDGAEDASPGDITGEVTLRRSTEAAA
;
A
#
# COMPACT_ATOMS: atom_id res chain seq x y z
N PHE A 1 -1.76 6.78 -10.78
CA PHE A 1 -1.58 5.73 -9.79
C PHE A 1 -0.11 5.35 -9.70
N SER A 2 0.45 5.35 -8.51
CA SER A 2 1.85 4.99 -8.26
C SER A 2 1.96 3.57 -7.71
N VAL A 3 3.06 2.88 -8.05
CA VAL A 3 3.30 1.50 -7.63
C VAL A 3 3.32 1.36 -6.11
N ASN A 4 3.79 2.40 -5.41
CA ASN A 4 3.77 2.45 -3.95
C ASN A 4 3.69 3.91 -3.47
N ASP A 5 3.52 4.08 -2.16
CA ASP A 5 3.37 5.40 -1.55
C ASP A 5 4.63 6.26 -1.66
N VAL A 6 5.81 5.66 -1.61
CA VAL A 6 7.07 6.40 -1.74
C VAL A 6 7.17 7.04 -3.12
N MET A 7 6.81 6.31 -4.16
CA MET A 7 6.75 6.84 -5.52
C MET A 7 5.67 7.90 -5.67
N ALA A 8 4.53 7.73 -4.99
CA ALA A 8 3.46 8.73 -4.99
C ALA A 8 3.93 10.07 -4.38
N ILE A 9 4.71 10.01 -3.31
CA ILE A 9 5.30 11.21 -2.68
C ILE A 9 6.23 11.92 -3.66
N GLY A 10 7.07 11.18 -4.37
CA GLY A 10 7.95 11.73 -5.39
C GLY A 10 7.19 12.36 -6.56
N ALA A 11 6.14 11.68 -7.04
CA ALA A 11 5.27 12.20 -8.09
C ALA A 11 4.58 13.49 -7.65
N ALA A 12 4.08 13.55 -6.40
CA ALA A 12 3.47 14.74 -5.85
C ALA A 12 4.44 15.92 -5.80
N ALA A 13 5.69 15.67 -5.40
CA ALA A 13 6.72 16.70 -5.37
C ALA A 13 7.00 17.25 -6.77
N ALA A 14 7.10 16.36 -7.78
CA ALA A 14 7.30 16.77 -9.18
C ALA A 14 6.13 17.62 -9.70
N LEU A 15 4.90 17.20 -9.45
CA LEU A 15 3.71 17.97 -9.87
C LEU A 15 3.69 19.35 -9.22
N ARG A 16 4.00 19.45 -7.95
CA ARG A 16 4.05 20.73 -7.25
C ARG A 16 5.14 21.66 -7.80
N SER A 17 6.28 21.10 -8.16
CA SER A 17 7.36 21.90 -8.77
C SER A 17 6.95 22.48 -10.12
N GLU A 18 6.02 21.84 -10.82
CA GLU A 18 5.42 22.36 -12.06
C GLU A 18 4.20 23.25 -11.83
N GLY A 19 3.91 23.59 -10.57
CA GLY A 19 2.78 24.44 -10.21
C GLY A 19 1.43 23.76 -10.26
N LEU A 20 1.39 22.43 -10.36
CA LEU A 20 0.14 21.66 -10.39
C LEU A 20 -0.35 21.36 -8.98
N ARG A 21 -1.65 21.45 -8.81
CA ARG A 21 -2.31 21.23 -7.50
C ARG A 21 -2.93 19.84 -7.42
N ILE A 22 -2.78 19.21 -6.26
CA ILE A 22 -3.32 17.89 -5.96
C ILE A 22 -4.47 18.07 -4.97
N PRO A 23 -5.67 17.56 -5.21
CA PRO A 23 -6.13 16.76 -6.36
C PRO A 23 -6.66 17.57 -7.56
N ARG A 24 -6.68 18.88 -7.47
CA ARG A 24 -7.40 19.74 -8.42
C ARG A 24 -6.95 19.58 -9.87
N ASP A 25 -5.64 19.61 -10.11
CA ASP A 25 -5.06 19.51 -11.45
C ASP A 25 -4.67 18.07 -11.78
N ALA A 26 -4.29 17.30 -10.76
CA ALA A 26 -3.96 15.88 -10.90
C ALA A 26 -4.27 15.15 -9.61
N ALA A 27 -4.96 14.03 -9.70
CA ALA A 27 -5.19 13.13 -8.58
C ALA A 27 -4.03 12.13 -8.47
N ILE A 28 -3.65 11.79 -7.25
CA ILE A 28 -2.58 10.80 -6.99
C ILE A 28 -3.08 9.75 -6.01
N ALA A 29 -2.74 8.50 -6.29
CA ALA A 29 -2.93 7.39 -5.39
C ALA A 29 -1.65 6.55 -5.32
N GLY A 30 -1.42 5.96 -4.16
CA GLY A 30 -0.29 5.07 -3.90
C GLY A 30 -0.72 3.66 -3.56
N PHE A 31 0.17 2.94 -2.90
CA PHE A 31 -0.04 1.55 -2.47
C PHE A 31 0.85 1.27 -1.26
N ASP A 32 0.36 0.66 -0.23
CA ASP A 32 0.96 0.17 1.02
C ASP A 32 0.40 0.82 2.28
N ASP A 33 0.00 2.08 2.26
CA ASP A 33 -0.39 2.89 3.43
C ASP A 33 0.73 2.98 4.47
N ILE A 34 1.89 3.45 4.04
CA ILE A 34 3.06 3.59 4.90
C ILE A 34 2.82 4.65 6.00
N GLU A 35 3.43 4.44 7.16
CA GLU A 35 3.17 5.28 8.33
C GLU A 35 3.61 6.73 8.15
N THR A 36 4.65 6.97 7.39
CA THR A 36 5.14 8.31 7.07
C THR A 36 4.12 9.18 6.32
N LEU A 37 3.06 8.57 5.76
CA LEU A 37 2.01 9.33 5.09
C LEU A 37 1.11 10.15 6.01
N ARG A 38 1.18 9.95 7.31
CA ARG A 38 0.33 10.69 8.26
C ARG A 38 0.48 12.19 8.16
N ASP A 39 1.69 12.65 7.88
CA ASP A 39 2.01 14.07 7.76
C ASP A 39 2.00 14.58 6.33
N PHE A 40 1.73 13.71 5.37
CA PHE A 40 1.68 14.07 3.97
C PHE A 40 0.36 14.78 3.63
N ARG A 41 0.44 15.89 2.88
CA ARG A 41 -0.75 16.65 2.45
C ARG A 41 -0.71 16.94 0.94
N PRO A 42 -1.84 16.81 0.25
CA PRO A 42 -3.12 16.31 0.77
C PRO A 42 -3.00 14.83 1.15
N ALA A 43 -3.80 14.38 2.11
CA ALA A 43 -3.76 13.00 2.56
C ALA A 43 -3.89 12.04 1.38
N LEU A 44 -2.98 11.07 1.29
CA LEU A 44 -2.82 10.20 0.13
C LEU A 44 -3.79 9.02 0.16
N SER A 45 -4.59 8.89 -0.91
CA SER A 45 -5.36 7.68 -1.18
C SER A 45 -4.41 6.53 -1.49
N THR A 46 -4.67 5.37 -0.94
CA THR A 46 -3.76 4.23 -1.03
C THR A 46 -4.51 2.92 -0.85
N VAL A 47 -3.80 1.82 -0.95
CA VAL A 47 -4.30 0.50 -0.57
C VAL A 47 -3.58 0.07 0.70
N ARG A 48 -4.34 -0.10 1.78
CA ARG A 48 -3.80 -0.59 3.04
C ARG A 48 -3.63 -2.10 2.97
N LEU A 49 -2.42 -2.57 3.26
CA LEU A 49 -2.11 -3.99 3.35
C LEU A 49 -2.05 -4.43 4.81
N PRO A 50 -2.48 -5.67 5.12
CA PRO A 50 -2.33 -6.22 6.46
C PRO A 50 -0.87 -6.70 6.66
N LEU A 51 0.05 -5.76 6.80
CA LEU A 51 1.50 -6.02 6.81
C LEU A 51 1.92 -6.99 7.91
N GLU A 52 1.30 -6.89 9.09
CA GLU A 52 1.59 -7.79 10.21
C GLU A 52 1.17 -9.23 9.89
N ASP A 53 0.00 -9.42 9.30
CA ASP A 53 -0.47 -10.73 8.88
C ASP A 53 0.40 -11.31 7.77
N ILE A 54 0.80 -10.49 6.81
CA ILE A 54 1.71 -10.90 5.74
C ILE A 54 3.03 -11.38 6.32
N GLY A 55 3.61 -10.63 7.25
CA GLY A 55 4.85 -11.00 7.92
C GLY A 55 4.71 -12.31 8.70
N ARG A 56 3.60 -12.48 9.41
CA ARG A 56 3.31 -13.70 10.18
C ARG A 56 3.22 -14.93 9.27
N LEU A 57 2.47 -14.81 8.18
CA LEU A 57 2.30 -15.89 7.21
C LEU A 57 3.63 -16.26 6.54
N ALA A 58 4.41 -15.26 6.13
CA ALA A 58 5.73 -15.48 5.52
C ALA A 58 6.67 -16.19 6.48
N THR A 59 6.69 -15.80 7.75
CA THR A 59 7.52 -16.42 8.78
C THR A 59 7.13 -17.88 9.01
N ARG A 60 5.84 -18.17 9.10
CA ARG A 60 5.34 -19.55 9.26
C ARG A 60 5.72 -20.41 8.06
N ALA A 61 5.55 -19.90 6.85
CA ALA A 61 5.93 -20.63 5.63
C ALA A 61 7.42 -20.95 5.63
N THR A 62 8.26 -20.02 6.04
CA THR A 62 9.71 -20.23 6.14
C THR A 62 10.05 -21.28 7.19
N GLN A 63 9.45 -21.19 8.36
CA GLN A 63 9.68 -22.17 9.44
C GLN A 63 9.31 -23.59 9.01
N ARG A 64 8.22 -23.76 8.29
CA ARG A 64 7.80 -25.06 7.77
C ARG A 64 8.82 -25.61 6.78
N ARG A 65 9.30 -24.79 5.88
CA ARG A 65 10.33 -25.19 4.91
C ARG A 65 11.60 -25.64 5.62
N LEU A 66 12.04 -24.90 6.62
CA LEU A 66 13.22 -25.24 7.41
C LEU A 66 13.05 -26.53 8.21
N ALA A 67 11.83 -26.83 8.64
CA ALA A 67 11.51 -28.07 9.36
C ALA A 67 11.38 -29.29 8.43
N GLY A 68 11.51 -29.11 7.10
CA GLY A 68 11.38 -30.20 6.13
C GLY A 68 9.94 -30.58 5.83
N ASP A 69 8.98 -29.75 6.23
CA ASP A 69 7.57 -29.95 5.94
C ASP A 69 7.25 -29.34 4.57
N ASP A 70 7.52 -30.11 3.51
CA ASP A 70 7.18 -29.76 2.15
C ASP A 70 5.72 -30.13 1.80
N GLY A 71 4.97 -30.60 2.77
CA GLY A 71 3.57 -30.93 2.59
C GLY A 71 2.77 -29.69 2.21
N ASP A 72 1.76 -29.89 1.37
CA ASP A 72 0.69 -28.92 1.15
C ASP A 72 -0.03 -28.71 2.47
N GLY A 73 0.59 -28.01 3.39
CA GLY A 73 0.03 -27.65 4.67
C GLY A 73 -1.19 -26.79 4.45
N ALA A 74 -2.26 -27.44 4.06
CA ALA A 74 -3.52 -26.85 3.61
C ALA A 74 -4.26 -26.07 4.71
N GLU A 75 -3.69 -25.96 5.89
CA GLU A 75 -4.37 -25.29 7.01
C GLU A 75 -3.88 -23.86 7.24
N ASP A 76 -2.83 -23.42 6.60
CA ASP A 76 -2.45 -22.02 6.65
C ASP A 76 -3.04 -21.26 5.48
N ALA A 77 -3.55 -20.07 5.81
CA ALA A 77 -4.06 -19.14 4.85
C ALA A 77 -3.19 -19.11 3.59
N SER A 78 -3.77 -19.43 2.46
CA SER A 78 -3.07 -19.30 1.20
C SER A 78 -2.82 -17.81 0.92
N PRO A 79 -1.81 -17.46 0.11
CA PRO A 79 -1.61 -16.07 -0.29
C PRO A 79 -2.85 -15.40 -0.86
N GLY A 80 -3.83 -16.17 -1.34
CA GLY A 80 -5.10 -15.67 -1.84
C GLY A 80 -6.03 -15.11 -0.76
N ASP A 81 -5.75 -15.39 0.52
CA ASP A 81 -6.55 -14.88 1.64
C ASP A 81 -6.10 -13.49 2.12
N ILE A 82 -5.02 -12.97 1.55
CA ILE A 82 -4.53 -11.63 1.86
C ILE A 82 -5.17 -10.64 0.91
N THR A 83 -6.02 -9.78 1.44
CA THR A 83 -6.67 -8.73 0.66
C THR A 83 -6.25 -7.36 1.17
N GLY A 84 -6.00 -6.44 0.24
CA GLY A 84 -5.80 -5.04 0.56
C GLY A 84 -7.14 -4.31 0.72
N GLU A 85 -7.11 -3.20 1.41
CA GLU A 85 -8.26 -2.32 1.59
C GLU A 85 -8.00 -0.98 0.91
N VAL A 86 -8.86 -0.61 -0.03
CA VAL A 86 -8.78 0.71 -0.67
C VAL A 86 -9.15 1.76 0.35
N THR A 87 -8.23 2.68 0.62
CA THR A 87 -8.41 3.77 1.57
C THR A 87 -8.40 5.10 0.81
N LEU A 88 -9.58 5.66 0.60
CA LEU A 88 -9.73 6.92 -0.13
C LEU A 88 -9.50 8.11 0.80
N ARG A 89 -8.67 9.04 0.34
CA ARG A 89 -8.34 10.28 1.04
C ARG A 89 -8.39 11.46 0.08
N ARG A 90 -7.97 12.62 0.53
CA ARG A 90 -8.12 13.87 -0.25
C ARG A 90 -7.38 13.91 -1.58
N SER A 91 -6.29 13.16 -1.73
CA SER A 91 -5.49 13.20 -2.96
C SER A 91 -6.24 12.73 -4.22
N THR A 92 -7.37 12.06 -4.05
CA THR A 92 -8.23 11.60 -5.15
C THR A 92 -9.67 12.16 -5.08
N GLU A 93 -9.95 13.07 -4.15
CA GLU A 93 -11.25 13.71 -4.09
C GLU A 93 -11.48 14.58 -5.33
N ALA A 94 -12.64 14.41 -5.95
CA ALA A 94 -13.02 15.30 -7.03
C ALA A 94 -13.07 16.74 -6.52
N ALA A 95 -12.51 17.66 -7.30
CA ALA A 95 -12.65 19.08 -7.01
C ALA A 95 -14.14 19.46 -7.11
N ALA A 96 -14.69 19.91 -5.99
CA ALA A 96 -16.05 20.42 -5.97
C ALA A 96 -16.11 21.75 -6.73
#